data_3b6cfe9941042d09585a6678b691e4a3
#
_entry.id   3b6cfe9941042d09585a6678b691e4a3
#
_cell.length_a   1.000
_cell.length_b   1.000
_cell.length_c   1.000
_cell.angle_alpha   90.00
_cell.angle_beta   90.00
_cell.angle_gamma   90.00
#
_symmetry.space_group_name_H-M   'P 1'
#
loop_
_entity.id
_entity.type
_entity.pdbx_description
1 polymer ?
#
loop_
_entity_poly.entity_id
_entity_poly.type
_entity_poly.pdbx_seq_one_letter_code
_entity_poly.pdbx_strand_id
1 'polypeptide(L)'
;MSELDDLYNGSFSRRKMIERISAAGLALPLFGAQAPAQANAQGDKKKQSKDPDDDVKLSPENIGGGGRVERNPYRAWIKKTKIPTVEGYSILDAKTQEVQPWADIGGRGVYLNFSGNVHMDGVIFEIAASKALAPRRQFYEQLIYVLAGRGTTVFGDGAHQNKIEWGEGSLFTVPMNVLHRHSNSDSQHPARLLAITTFPFMMQVFGSLGLINDLNFSFTDRYDGSPNYFSKSERTQKRWDKTNFVRDIRSSEVIPWEARGKGNASMFWDMGGNTVLEPHMSDFPVGSYKLGHRHPYEAIILTLNGKGFTLFDKDHLKDSDSMKLDWQAGSVVSPPFYWYHQHFNTGDTRARYFAVTEGDFPKRLGIPLEVEQIEAPQEDPDIKKHFDRERRKASAHAHSHPHPHPHHTHGTKA
;
A
#
# COMPACT_ATOMS: atom_id res chain seq x y z
N MET A 1 33.32 3.90 20.19
CA MET A 1 33.07 4.70 18.97
C MET A 1 33.92 4.04 17.89
N SER A 2 33.31 3.28 17.04
CA SER A 2 33.97 2.39 16.08
C SER A 2 34.16 3.11 14.74
N GLU A 3 35.19 2.72 14.01
CA GLU A 3 35.55 3.26 12.68
C GLU A 3 34.39 3.24 11.62
N LEU A 4 33.22 2.74 11.96
CA LEU A 4 32.03 2.72 11.13
C LEU A 4 31.25 4.05 11.14
N ASP A 5 31.38 4.87 12.17
CA ASP A 5 30.67 6.15 12.25
C ASP A 5 31.26 7.25 11.34
N ASP A 6 32.54 7.10 10.97
CA ASP A 6 33.21 8.03 10.04
C ASP A 6 32.88 7.79 8.55
N LEU A 7 32.27 6.66 8.23
CA LEU A 7 31.87 6.34 6.85
C LEU A 7 30.54 7.01 6.43
N TYR A 8 29.74 7.46 7.39
CA TYR A 8 28.42 8.03 7.10
C TYR A 8 28.39 9.56 6.96
N ASN A 9 29.43 10.28 7.40
CA ASN A 9 29.42 11.74 7.47
C ASN A 9 30.46 12.48 6.59
N GLY A 10 31.17 11.78 5.69
CA GLY A 10 32.20 12.38 4.86
C GLY A 10 31.93 12.27 3.37
N SER A 11 31.90 13.40 2.67
CA SER A 11 31.93 13.45 1.21
C SER A 11 33.27 12.94 0.68
N PHE A 12 33.36 11.64 0.37
CA PHE A 12 34.55 11.08 -0.26
C PHE A 12 34.52 11.21 -1.77
N SER A 13 35.57 11.84 -2.36
CA SER A 13 35.75 11.82 -3.80
C SER A 13 36.11 10.41 -4.29
N ARG A 14 35.62 10.02 -5.48
CA ARG A 14 35.93 8.72 -6.12
C ARG A 14 37.42 8.39 -6.16
N ARG A 15 38.27 9.39 -6.25
CA ARG A 15 39.73 9.25 -6.29
C ARG A 15 40.32 8.70 -5.00
N LYS A 16 39.87 9.14 -3.84
CA LYS A 16 40.31 8.64 -2.52
C LYS A 16 39.85 7.21 -2.25
N MET A 17 38.71 6.78 -2.81
CA MET A 17 38.24 5.41 -2.70
C MET A 17 39.13 4.43 -3.48
N ILE A 18 39.58 4.81 -4.68
CA ILE A 18 40.47 3.99 -5.52
C ILE A 18 41.86 3.84 -4.87
N GLU A 19 42.42 4.91 -4.31
CA GLU A 19 43.72 4.88 -3.63
C GLU A 19 43.74 3.96 -2.38
N ARG A 20 42.64 3.86 -1.63
CA ARG A 20 42.54 2.95 -0.46
C ARG A 20 42.35 1.49 -0.86
N ILE A 21 41.68 1.18 -1.93
CA ILE A 21 41.54 -0.19 -2.45
C ILE A 21 42.89 -0.73 -2.92
N SER A 22 43.73 0.13 -3.51
CA SER A 22 45.08 -0.23 -3.94
C SER A 22 46.06 -0.46 -2.77
N ALA A 23 45.82 0.16 -1.62
CA ALA A 23 46.68 0.02 -0.42
C ALA A 23 46.35 -1.22 0.45
N ALA A 24 45.16 -1.84 0.23
CA ALA A 24 44.70 -2.97 1.05
C ALA A 24 45.17 -4.37 0.59
N GLY A 25 45.99 -4.49 -0.46
CA GLY A 25 46.70 -5.72 -0.82
C GLY A 25 45.81 -6.94 -1.19
N LEU A 26 44.54 -6.76 -1.56
CA LEU A 26 43.65 -7.82 -1.96
C LEU A 26 43.89 -8.19 -3.45
N ALA A 27 44.75 -9.19 -3.71
CA ALA A 27 44.91 -9.79 -5.00
C ALA A 27 43.67 -10.63 -5.35
N LEU A 28 42.89 -10.16 -6.33
CA LEU A 28 41.86 -10.97 -6.99
C LEU A 28 42.53 -11.91 -7.99
N PRO A 29 42.15 -13.20 -8.10
CA PRO A 29 42.69 -14.08 -9.10
C PRO A 29 42.23 -13.65 -10.50
N LEU A 30 43.20 -13.29 -11.33
CA LEU A 30 42.99 -13.05 -12.75
C LEU A 30 42.68 -14.40 -13.45
N PHE A 31 41.46 -14.60 -13.87
CA PHE A 31 41.14 -15.65 -14.85
C PHE A 31 41.79 -15.25 -16.17
N GLY A 32 42.70 -16.11 -16.64
CA GLY A 32 43.41 -15.95 -17.90
C GLY A 32 42.45 -15.94 -19.10
N ALA A 33 42.39 -14.82 -19.76
CA ALA A 33 41.74 -14.72 -21.07
C ALA A 33 42.73 -15.27 -22.10
N GLN A 34 42.43 -16.41 -22.73
CA GLN A 34 43.10 -16.88 -23.95
C GLN A 34 42.69 -15.95 -25.09
N ALA A 35 43.69 -15.38 -25.77
CA ALA A 35 43.49 -14.58 -26.97
C ALA A 35 42.91 -15.47 -28.09
N PRO A 36 41.90 -14.99 -28.84
CA PRO A 36 41.43 -15.75 -30.02
C PRO A 36 42.42 -15.59 -31.17
N ALA A 37 42.65 -16.71 -31.87
CA ALA A 37 43.48 -16.81 -33.08
C ALA A 37 42.92 -15.88 -34.17
N GLN A 38 43.84 -15.16 -34.86
CA GLN A 38 43.52 -14.36 -36.01
C GLN A 38 43.02 -15.23 -37.16
N ALA A 39 41.73 -15.10 -37.49
CA ALA A 39 41.18 -15.66 -38.73
C ALA A 39 41.25 -14.55 -39.81
N ASN A 40 41.93 -14.86 -40.92
CA ASN A 40 41.93 -14.02 -42.10
C ASN A 40 40.53 -13.88 -42.70
N ALA A 41 39.98 -12.71 -42.66
CA ALA A 41 38.72 -12.40 -43.31
C ALA A 41 39.00 -11.88 -44.74
N GLN A 42 38.77 -12.74 -45.71
CA GLN A 42 38.51 -12.30 -47.08
C GLN A 42 37.09 -11.75 -47.17
N GLY A 43 36.99 -10.53 -47.69
CA GLY A 43 35.76 -9.77 -47.66
C GLY A 43 34.67 -10.23 -48.62
N ASP A 44 33.51 -10.47 -48.07
CA ASP A 44 32.25 -10.35 -48.80
C ASP A 44 31.54 -9.11 -48.31
N LYS A 45 31.40 -8.13 -49.22
CA LYS A 45 30.55 -6.93 -49.00
C LYS A 45 29.08 -7.36 -48.98
N LYS A 46 28.62 -7.90 -47.87
CA LYS A 46 27.18 -7.93 -47.59
C LYS A 46 26.70 -6.51 -47.34
N LYS A 47 25.72 -6.08 -48.13
CA LYS A 47 24.95 -4.86 -47.85
C LYS A 47 24.48 -4.95 -46.37
N GLN A 48 25.01 -4.09 -45.52
CA GLN A 48 24.46 -3.86 -44.22
C GLN A 48 23.00 -3.42 -44.41
N SER A 49 22.05 -4.22 -44.02
CA SER A 49 20.69 -3.75 -43.84
C SER A 49 20.75 -2.71 -42.72
N LYS A 50 20.37 -1.46 -43.03
CA LYS A 50 20.19 -0.44 -42.02
C LYS A 50 19.25 -1.03 -40.94
N ASP A 51 19.72 -0.94 -39.70
CA ASP A 51 18.85 -1.29 -38.56
C ASP A 51 17.66 -0.29 -38.60
N PRO A 52 16.40 -0.75 -38.53
CA PRO A 52 15.25 0.14 -38.51
C PRO A 52 15.29 1.18 -37.40
N ASP A 53 16.10 0.96 -36.35
CA ASP A 53 16.23 1.87 -35.21
C ASP A 53 17.27 3.00 -35.43
N ASP A 54 18.11 2.93 -36.48
CA ASP A 54 19.17 3.92 -36.73
C ASP A 54 18.63 5.31 -37.11
N ASP A 55 17.38 5.41 -37.57
CA ASP A 55 16.76 6.66 -38.02
C ASP A 55 15.72 7.23 -37.02
N VAL A 56 15.58 6.63 -35.83
CA VAL A 56 14.62 7.08 -34.80
C VAL A 56 15.11 8.34 -34.12
N LYS A 57 14.46 9.48 -34.41
CA LYS A 57 14.73 10.74 -33.69
C LYS A 57 14.34 10.57 -32.21
N LEU A 58 15.29 10.83 -31.31
CA LEU A 58 15.01 10.87 -29.89
C LEU A 58 13.99 11.97 -29.60
N SER A 59 12.82 11.57 -29.07
CA SER A 59 11.81 12.45 -28.53
C SER A 59 11.60 12.13 -27.06
N PRO A 60 10.98 13.01 -26.25
CA PRO A 60 10.65 12.70 -24.86
C PRO A 60 9.89 11.39 -24.68
N GLU A 61 9.16 10.97 -25.70
CA GLU A 61 8.33 9.75 -25.68
C GLU A 61 9.12 8.48 -26.00
N ASN A 62 10.27 8.61 -26.70
CA ASN A 62 11.09 7.48 -27.12
C ASN A 62 12.56 7.53 -26.62
N ILE A 63 12.87 8.45 -25.71
CA ILE A 63 14.14 8.45 -24.98
C ILE A 63 14.19 7.20 -24.10
N GLY A 64 14.85 6.18 -24.50
CA GLY A 64 14.92 4.91 -23.79
C GLY A 64 14.85 3.69 -24.70
N GLY A 65 14.92 3.93 -26.00
CA GLY A 65 14.95 2.90 -27.04
C GLY A 65 13.57 2.70 -27.66
N GLY A 66 13.37 3.30 -28.81
CA GLY A 66 12.22 3.04 -29.66
C GLY A 66 12.02 1.53 -29.85
N GLY A 67 10.78 1.10 -29.77
CA GLY A 67 10.41 -0.28 -29.98
C GLY A 67 10.66 -1.25 -28.82
N ARG A 68 11.11 -0.81 -27.65
CA ARG A 68 11.12 -1.69 -26.48
C ARG A 68 9.71 -2.04 -26.07
N VAL A 69 9.38 -3.31 -26.13
CA VAL A 69 8.16 -3.85 -25.52
C VAL A 69 8.10 -3.37 -24.07
N GLU A 70 7.00 -2.72 -23.69
CA GLU A 70 6.77 -2.29 -22.32
C GLU A 70 6.99 -3.48 -21.37
N ARG A 71 8.07 -3.43 -20.59
CA ARG A 71 8.40 -4.48 -19.64
C ARG A 71 7.76 -4.13 -18.30
N ASN A 72 6.48 -4.40 -18.17
CA ASN A 72 5.78 -4.34 -16.90
C ASN A 72 5.28 -5.72 -16.53
N PRO A 73 6.10 -6.52 -15.79
CA PRO A 73 5.74 -7.90 -15.42
C PRO A 73 4.45 -8.00 -14.61
N TYR A 74 4.16 -7.03 -13.74
CA TYR A 74 2.93 -7.01 -12.96
C TYR A 74 1.70 -6.81 -13.86
N ARG A 75 1.70 -5.81 -14.76
CA ARG A 75 0.61 -5.62 -15.73
C ARG A 75 0.45 -6.79 -16.69
N ALA A 76 1.56 -7.39 -17.13
CA ALA A 76 1.53 -8.58 -17.95
C ALA A 76 0.89 -9.77 -17.21
N TRP A 77 1.16 -9.89 -15.91
CA TRP A 77 0.55 -10.89 -15.05
C TRP A 77 -0.94 -10.62 -14.83
N ILE A 78 -1.35 -9.38 -14.51
CA ILE A 78 -2.77 -8.98 -14.36
C ILE A 78 -3.58 -9.40 -15.60
N LYS A 79 -3.08 -9.11 -16.80
CA LYS A 79 -3.76 -9.49 -18.06
C LYS A 79 -3.91 -11.00 -18.25
N LYS A 80 -3.07 -11.81 -17.63
CA LYS A 80 -3.09 -13.28 -17.71
C LYS A 80 -3.86 -13.94 -16.59
N THR A 81 -3.97 -13.28 -15.44
CA THR A 81 -4.74 -13.82 -14.31
C THR A 81 -6.23 -13.83 -14.65
N LYS A 82 -6.94 -14.82 -14.12
CA LYS A 82 -8.40 -14.88 -14.23
C LYS A 82 -9.11 -14.11 -13.11
N ILE A 83 -8.34 -13.58 -12.17
CA ILE A 83 -8.89 -12.80 -11.06
C ILE A 83 -9.16 -11.38 -11.57
N PRO A 84 -10.37 -10.84 -11.37
CA PRO A 84 -10.68 -9.50 -11.81
C PRO A 84 -9.81 -8.47 -11.11
N THR A 85 -9.53 -7.39 -11.82
CA THR A 85 -8.81 -6.24 -11.28
C THR A 85 -9.70 -5.01 -11.46
N VAL A 86 -9.93 -4.30 -10.37
CA VAL A 86 -10.58 -2.99 -10.38
C VAL A 86 -9.50 -1.93 -10.51
N GLU A 87 -9.60 -1.15 -11.56
CA GLU A 87 -8.74 0.01 -11.83
C GLU A 87 -9.50 1.31 -11.50
N GLY A 88 -8.85 2.45 -11.68
CA GLY A 88 -9.41 3.77 -11.36
C GLY A 88 -8.81 4.34 -10.08
N TYR A 89 -9.61 5.00 -9.26
CA TYR A 89 -9.12 5.69 -8.07
C TYR A 89 -9.74 5.18 -6.77
N SER A 90 -10.84 4.42 -6.86
CA SER A 90 -11.58 3.97 -5.68
C SER A 90 -12.59 2.88 -5.96
N ILE A 91 -13.07 2.27 -4.86
CA ILE A 91 -14.36 1.57 -4.78
C ILE A 91 -15.20 2.18 -3.66
N LEU A 92 -16.51 2.12 -3.83
CA LEU A 92 -17.43 2.74 -2.88
C LEU A 92 -17.53 1.96 -1.55
N ASP A 93 -17.48 0.63 -1.60
CA ASP A 93 -17.57 -0.21 -0.40
C ASP A 93 -16.83 -1.54 -0.59
N ALA A 94 -15.76 -1.73 0.18
CA ALA A 94 -14.96 -2.96 0.18
C ALA A 94 -15.73 -4.17 0.72
N LYS A 95 -16.75 -3.95 1.56
CA LYS A 95 -17.58 -5.04 2.11
C LYS A 95 -18.50 -5.67 1.08
N THR A 96 -18.93 -4.89 0.09
CA THR A 96 -19.86 -5.33 -0.95
C THR A 96 -19.23 -5.47 -2.33
N GLN A 97 -17.95 -5.08 -2.49
CA GLN A 97 -17.21 -5.23 -3.74
C GLN A 97 -17.31 -6.67 -4.26
N GLU A 98 -17.67 -6.82 -5.54
CA GLU A 98 -17.76 -8.14 -6.16
C GLU A 98 -16.41 -8.87 -6.15
N VAL A 99 -16.44 -10.16 -5.83
CA VAL A 99 -15.30 -11.07 -5.82
C VAL A 99 -15.60 -12.29 -6.67
N GLN A 100 -14.59 -12.83 -7.37
CA GLN A 100 -14.74 -14.00 -8.23
C GLN A 100 -13.99 -15.23 -7.65
N PRO A 101 -14.36 -16.45 -8.02
CA PRO A 101 -13.66 -17.65 -7.57
C PRO A 101 -12.16 -17.58 -7.87
N TRP A 102 -11.36 -17.94 -6.88
CA TRP A 102 -9.90 -17.96 -6.95
C TRP A 102 -9.37 -19.33 -6.51
N ALA A 103 -9.22 -20.21 -7.48
CA ALA A 103 -8.87 -21.62 -7.22
C ALA A 103 -7.53 -21.78 -6.50
N ASP A 104 -6.52 -20.97 -6.85
CA ASP A 104 -5.17 -21.08 -6.29
C ASP A 104 -5.13 -20.87 -4.76
N ILE A 105 -6.03 -20.09 -4.21
CA ILE A 105 -6.14 -19.88 -2.75
C ILE A 105 -7.27 -20.69 -2.12
N GLY A 106 -8.13 -21.31 -2.89
CA GLY A 106 -9.33 -22.02 -2.39
C GLY A 106 -10.39 -21.08 -1.83
N GLY A 107 -10.52 -19.88 -2.40
CA GLY A 107 -11.45 -18.83 -1.97
C GLY A 107 -12.01 -18.03 -3.13
N ARG A 108 -12.33 -16.76 -2.89
CA ARG A 108 -12.74 -15.78 -3.90
C ARG A 108 -11.91 -14.51 -3.73
N GLY A 109 -11.80 -13.68 -4.76
CA GLY A 109 -11.06 -12.42 -4.62
C GLY A 109 -11.20 -11.46 -5.80
N VAL A 110 -10.61 -10.28 -5.61
CA VAL A 110 -10.49 -9.20 -6.58
C VAL A 110 -9.25 -8.38 -6.25
N TYR A 111 -8.48 -8.00 -7.27
CA TYR A 111 -7.37 -7.05 -7.13
C TYR A 111 -7.87 -5.62 -7.26
N LEU A 112 -7.30 -4.72 -6.47
CA LEU A 112 -7.52 -3.28 -6.52
C LEU A 112 -6.21 -2.61 -6.92
N ASN A 113 -6.03 -2.33 -8.21
CA ASN A 113 -4.86 -1.61 -8.73
C ASN A 113 -5.28 -0.17 -9.08
N PHE A 114 -5.34 0.68 -8.07
CA PHE A 114 -5.77 2.06 -8.23
C PHE A 114 -4.64 2.98 -8.67
N SER A 115 -5.00 4.07 -9.33
CA SER A 115 -4.14 5.20 -9.69
C SER A 115 -2.90 4.80 -10.52
N GLY A 116 -2.92 3.59 -11.10
CA GLY A 116 -1.76 3.06 -11.80
C GLY A 116 -0.58 2.70 -10.88
N ASN A 117 -0.86 2.44 -9.61
CA ASN A 117 0.13 2.03 -8.62
C ASN A 117 1.01 0.89 -9.13
N VAL A 118 2.30 1.00 -8.85
CA VAL A 118 3.34 0.05 -9.29
C VAL A 118 4.12 -0.57 -8.13
N HIS A 119 4.01 0.00 -6.93
CA HIS A 119 4.65 -0.51 -5.73
C HIS A 119 3.69 -1.29 -4.84
N MET A 120 2.43 -0.83 -4.73
CA MET A 120 1.42 -1.43 -3.88
C MET A 120 0.13 -1.76 -4.63
N ASP A 121 -0.57 -2.78 -4.16
CA ASP A 121 -1.96 -3.07 -4.53
C ASP A 121 -2.81 -3.41 -3.30
N GLY A 122 -4.13 -3.37 -3.50
CA GLY A 122 -5.09 -3.94 -2.60
C GLY A 122 -5.62 -5.28 -3.13
N VAL A 123 -5.94 -6.19 -2.24
CA VAL A 123 -6.59 -7.46 -2.59
C VAL A 123 -7.72 -7.72 -1.62
N ILE A 124 -8.96 -7.76 -2.11
CA ILE A 124 -10.07 -8.26 -1.30
C ILE A 124 -10.19 -9.75 -1.57
N PHE A 125 -10.16 -10.55 -0.51
CA PHE A 125 -10.42 -11.97 -0.61
C PHE A 125 -11.43 -12.44 0.43
N GLU A 126 -12.11 -13.55 0.08
CA GLU A 126 -13.21 -14.08 0.86
C GLU A 126 -13.00 -15.56 1.15
N ILE A 127 -13.25 -15.93 2.41
CA ILE A 127 -13.18 -17.29 2.91
C ILE A 127 -14.60 -17.74 3.25
N ALA A 128 -15.08 -18.78 2.56
CA ALA A 128 -16.42 -19.31 2.80
C ALA A 128 -16.61 -19.79 4.26
N ALA A 129 -17.85 -19.85 4.72
CA ALA A 129 -18.20 -20.31 6.05
C ALA A 129 -17.56 -21.68 6.37
N SER A 130 -16.94 -21.81 7.53
CA SER A 130 -16.25 -23.03 8.00
C SER A 130 -15.11 -23.52 7.08
N LYS A 131 -14.60 -22.69 6.17
CA LYS A 131 -13.51 -23.06 5.25
C LYS A 131 -12.19 -22.40 5.64
N ALA A 132 -11.14 -22.92 5.05
CA ALA A 132 -9.79 -22.33 5.12
C ALA A 132 -9.22 -22.19 3.73
N LEU A 133 -8.37 -21.17 3.53
CA LEU A 133 -7.61 -21.01 2.31
C LEU A 133 -6.49 -22.05 2.23
N ALA A 134 -5.93 -22.25 1.05
CA ALA A 134 -4.72 -23.04 0.87
C ALA A 134 -3.55 -22.42 1.67
N PRO A 135 -2.70 -23.24 2.32
CA PRO A 135 -1.48 -22.73 2.93
C PRO A 135 -0.58 -22.10 1.87
N ARG A 136 0.07 -20.97 2.20
CA ARG A 136 0.93 -20.27 1.24
C ARG A 136 2.07 -19.53 1.94
N ARG A 137 3.07 -19.18 1.16
CA ARG A 137 4.15 -18.24 1.49
C ARG A 137 4.11 -17.13 0.47
N GLN A 138 4.70 -15.98 0.80
CA GLN A 138 4.91 -14.91 -0.17
C GLN A 138 6.17 -14.11 0.16
N PHE A 139 6.97 -13.85 -0.85
CA PHE A 139 8.13 -12.98 -0.77
C PHE A 139 7.72 -11.54 -1.11
N TYR A 140 6.81 -10.98 -0.33
CA TYR A 140 6.42 -9.56 -0.34
C TYR A 140 5.80 -9.18 1.01
N GLU A 141 5.79 -7.89 1.32
CA GLU A 141 5.14 -7.38 2.53
C GLU A 141 3.62 -7.39 2.37
N GLN A 142 2.92 -7.74 3.44
CA GLN A 142 1.47 -7.83 3.44
C GLN A 142 0.91 -7.42 4.81
N LEU A 143 -0.06 -6.50 4.75
CA LEU A 143 -0.92 -6.14 5.87
C LEU A 143 -2.35 -6.59 5.57
N ILE A 144 -3.05 -7.10 6.57
CA ILE A 144 -4.43 -7.56 6.45
C ILE A 144 -5.31 -6.79 7.41
N TYR A 145 -6.36 -6.16 6.86
CA TYR A 145 -7.48 -5.61 7.60
C TYR A 145 -8.72 -6.50 7.41
N VAL A 146 -9.39 -6.87 8.51
CA VAL A 146 -10.60 -7.70 8.45
C VAL A 146 -11.82 -6.82 8.23
N LEU A 147 -12.40 -6.90 7.03
CA LEU A 147 -13.59 -6.14 6.63
C LEU A 147 -14.87 -6.69 7.29
N ALA A 148 -14.99 -8.02 7.36
CA ALA A 148 -16.16 -8.68 7.95
C ALA A 148 -15.83 -10.12 8.37
N GLY A 149 -16.55 -10.65 9.35
CA GLY A 149 -16.40 -12.02 9.83
C GLY A 149 -15.33 -12.16 10.90
N ARG A 150 -15.01 -13.42 11.21
CA ARG A 150 -14.05 -13.82 12.26
C ARG A 150 -13.34 -15.11 11.86
N GLY A 151 -12.14 -15.27 12.34
CA GLY A 151 -11.36 -16.45 11.99
C GLY A 151 -10.02 -16.52 12.70
N THR A 152 -9.17 -17.37 12.15
CA THR A 152 -7.83 -17.60 12.68
C THR A 152 -6.81 -17.57 11.55
N THR A 153 -5.58 -17.18 11.88
CA THR A 153 -4.43 -17.40 11.03
C THR A 153 -3.37 -18.14 11.81
N VAL A 154 -2.86 -19.21 11.22
CA VAL A 154 -1.71 -19.95 11.73
C VAL A 154 -0.50 -19.58 10.88
N PHE A 155 0.62 -19.28 11.55
CA PHE A 155 1.89 -18.90 10.94
C PHE A 155 2.98 -19.90 11.34
N GLY A 156 3.85 -20.26 10.40
CA GLY A 156 4.93 -21.22 10.61
C GLY A 156 4.48 -22.67 10.38
N ASP A 157 5.44 -23.56 10.52
CA ASP A 157 5.29 -25.01 10.42
C ASP A 157 5.95 -25.73 11.62
N GLY A 158 5.52 -26.95 11.89
CA GLY A 158 6.11 -27.78 12.94
C GLY A 158 5.93 -27.21 14.35
N ALA A 159 7.00 -27.20 15.14
CA ALA A 159 6.97 -26.87 16.57
C ALA A 159 6.90 -25.35 16.86
N HIS A 160 7.13 -24.49 15.90
CA HIS A 160 7.19 -23.02 16.05
C HIS A 160 6.04 -22.34 15.33
N GLN A 161 4.81 -22.67 15.71
CA GLN A 161 3.62 -22.07 15.15
C GLN A 161 3.08 -20.96 16.05
N ASN A 162 2.75 -19.82 15.45
CA ASN A 162 1.93 -18.80 16.08
C ASN A 162 0.50 -18.88 15.51
N LYS A 163 -0.49 -18.66 16.37
CA LYS A 163 -1.89 -18.57 15.98
C LYS A 163 -2.47 -17.25 16.50
N ILE A 164 -3.14 -16.52 15.62
CA ILE A 164 -3.97 -15.37 16.01
C ILE A 164 -5.43 -15.64 15.74
N GLU A 165 -6.29 -15.03 16.54
CA GLU A 165 -7.74 -14.97 16.33
C GLU A 165 -8.11 -13.55 15.98
N TRP A 166 -8.75 -13.38 14.83
CA TRP A 166 -9.13 -12.08 14.30
C TRP A 166 -10.65 -11.97 14.11
N GLY A 167 -11.14 -10.75 14.15
CA GLY A 167 -12.52 -10.38 13.86
C GLY A 167 -12.57 -9.09 13.07
N GLU A 168 -13.77 -8.63 12.77
CA GLU A 168 -13.97 -7.36 12.06
C GLU A 168 -13.25 -6.21 12.76
N GLY A 169 -12.47 -5.44 11.99
CA GLY A 169 -11.64 -4.34 12.49
C GLY A 169 -10.22 -4.74 12.87
N SER A 170 -9.89 -6.04 12.91
CA SER A 170 -8.52 -6.48 13.18
C SER A 170 -7.56 -6.08 12.06
N LEU A 171 -6.36 -5.63 12.46
CA LEU A 171 -5.22 -5.37 11.57
C LEU A 171 -4.05 -6.24 12.00
N PHE A 172 -3.41 -6.92 11.05
CA PHE A 172 -2.21 -7.70 11.31
C PHE A 172 -1.29 -7.79 10.11
N THR A 173 0.00 -7.99 10.39
CA THR A 173 0.99 -8.29 9.36
C THR A 173 1.02 -9.80 9.06
N VAL A 174 1.28 -10.15 7.80
CA VAL A 174 1.72 -11.49 7.40
C VAL A 174 3.24 -11.43 7.24
N PRO A 175 4.01 -12.06 8.15
CA PRO A 175 5.45 -11.99 8.08
C PRO A 175 5.98 -12.53 6.74
N MET A 176 6.95 -11.81 6.15
CA MET A 176 7.46 -12.12 4.82
C MET A 176 7.98 -13.55 4.73
N ASN A 177 7.51 -14.27 3.72
CA ASN A 177 7.88 -15.65 3.37
C ASN A 177 7.64 -16.70 4.46
N VAL A 178 6.78 -16.40 5.44
CA VAL A 178 6.34 -17.37 6.46
C VAL A 178 5.14 -18.15 5.93
N LEU A 179 5.21 -19.49 6.06
CA LEU A 179 4.05 -20.32 5.75
C LEU A 179 2.88 -19.91 6.63
N HIS A 180 1.73 -19.63 6.02
CA HIS A 180 0.55 -19.24 6.77
C HIS A 180 -0.73 -19.79 6.14
N ARG A 181 -1.78 -19.86 6.96
CA ARG A 181 -3.10 -20.31 6.54
C ARG A 181 -4.18 -19.54 7.27
N HIS A 182 -5.09 -18.93 6.52
CA HIS A 182 -6.28 -18.26 7.05
C HIS A 182 -7.47 -19.22 7.07
N SER A 183 -8.26 -19.18 8.15
CA SER A 183 -9.46 -20.01 8.33
C SER A 183 -10.61 -19.16 8.85
N ASN A 184 -11.79 -19.32 8.28
CA ASN A 184 -13.01 -18.70 8.76
C ASN A 184 -13.62 -19.57 9.88
N SER A 185 -13.82 -18.98 11.06
CA SER A 185 -14.42 -19.64 12.23
C SER A 185 -15.94 -19.46 12.31
N ASP A 186 -16.55 -18.69 11.41
CA ASP A 186 -18.00 -18.55 11.33
C ASP A 186 -18.57 -19.68 10.47
N SER A 187 -19.62 -20.35 10.98
CA SER A 187 -20.27 -21.47 10.30
C SER A 187 -21.39 -21.05 9.34
N GLN A 188 -21.78 -19.79 9.35
CA GLN A 188 -22.93 -19.29 8.61
C GLN A 188 -22.53 -18.27 7.53
N HIS A 189 -21.52 -17.44 7.80
CA HIS A 189 -21.18 -16.31 6.96
C HIS A 189 -19.73 -16.38 6.47
N PRO A 190 -19.45 -15.88 5.25
CA PRO A 190 -18.08 -15.75 4.78
C PRO A 190 -17.32 -14.71 5.60
N ALA A 191 -16.01 -14.87 5.71
CA ALA A 191 -15.13 -13.83 6.20
C ALA A 191 -14.50 -13.10 5.02
N ARG A 192 -14.41 -11.77 5.10
CA ARG A 192 -13.88 -10.90 4.05
C ARG A 192 -12.72 -10.07 4.58
N LEU A 193 -11.61 -10.08 3.87
CA LEU A 193 -10.37 -9.45 4.26
C LEU A 193 -9.85 -8.56 3.14
N LEU A 194 -9.26 -7.41 3.51
CA LEU A 194 -8.50 -6.54 2.63
C LEU A 194 -7.02 -6.73 2.94
N ALA A 195 -6.25 -7.28 2.02
CA ALA A 195 -4.80 -7.25 2.06
C ALA A 195 -4.28 -6.04 1.30
N ILE A 196 -3.24 -5.39 1.83
CA ILE A 196 -2.45 -4.39 1.13
C ILE A 196 -1.04 -4.96 1.03
N THR A 197 -0.48 -4.98 -0.20
CA THR A 197 0.72 -5.76 -0.50
C THR A 197 1.73 -4.98 -1.34
N THR A 198 3.01 -5.38 -1.25
CA THR A 198 4.06 -4.93 -2.16
C THR A 198 4.27 -5.92 -3.32
N PHE A 199 3.28 -6.74 -3.63
CA PHE A 199 3.37 -7.70 -4.73
C PHE A 199 3.68 -7.03 -6.09
N PRO A 200 3.08 -5.89 -6.46
CA PRO A 200 3.43 -5.19 -7.70
C PRO A 200 4.91 -4.86 -7.78
N PHE A 201 5.49 -4.31 -6.71
CA PHE A 201 6.91 -3.98 -6.65
C PHE A 201 7.80 -5.22 -6.85
N MET A 202 7.49 -6.32 -6.17
CA MET A 202 8.26 -7.55 -6.28
C MET A 202 8.15 -8.15 -7.69
N MET A 203 6.99 -8.07 -8.33
CA MET A 203 6.81 -8.47 -9.71
C MET A 203 7.59 -7.59 -10.69
N GLN A 204 7.66 -6.28 -10.45
CA GLN A 204 8.47 -5.36 -11.28
C GLN A 204 9.97 -5.70 -11.19
N VAL A 205 10.46 -6.05 -10.00
CA VAL A 205 11.88 -6.32 -9.78
C VAL A 205 12.28 -7.71 -10.28
N PHE A 206 11.50 -8.74 -9.96
CA PHE A 206 11.89 -10.14 -10.19
C PHE A 206 11.21 -10.77 -11.40
N GLY A 207 10.01 -10.36 -11.75
CA GLY A 207 9.25 -10.91 -12.88
C GLY A 207 8.94 -12.41 -12.77
N SER A 208 9.02 -12.99 -11.58
CA SER A 208 8.92 -14.44 -11.36
C SER A 208 7.97 -14.79 -10.23
N LEU A 209 6.80 -15.34 -10.57
CA LEU A 209 5.85 -15.86 -9.58
C LEU A 209 6.42 -17.02 -8.75
N GLY A 210 7.21 -17.90 -9.36
CA GLY A 210 7.85 -19.01 -8.66
C GLY A 210 8.75 -18.51 -7.54
N LEU A 211 9.61 -17.52 -7.83
CA LEU A 211 10.44 -16.91 -6.79
C LEU A 211 9.59 -16.27 -5.68
N ILE A 212 8.53 -15.54 -6.06
CA ILE A 212 7.71 -14.79 -5.10
C ILE A 212 6.91 -15.73 -4.18
N ASN A 213 6.43 -16.85 -4.68
CA ASN A 213 5.56 -17.77 -3.94
C ASN A 213 6.28 -18.99 -3.34
N ASP A 214 7.46 -19.36 -3.85
CA ASP A 214 8.14 -20.60 -3.50
C ASP A 214 9.59 -20.38 -3.04
N LEU A 215 9.95 -19.15 -2.65
CA LEU A 215 11.29 -18.84 -2.15
C LEU A 215 11.63 -19.71 -0.92
N ASN A 216 12.67 -20.53 -1.03
CA ASN A 216 13.16 -21.34 0.08
C ASN A 216 14.17 -20.56 0.94
N PHE A 217 13.65 -19.58 1.69
CA PHE A 217 14.42 -18.75 2.61
C PHE A 217 13.56 -18.35 3.80
N SER A 218 14.15 -18.22 4.99
CA SER A 218 13.49 -17.75 6.20
C SER A 218 14.11 -16.43 6.66
N PHE A 219 13.29 -15.40 6.77
CA PHE A 219 13.68 -14.08 7.26
C PHE A 219 13.56 -14.06 8.80
N THR A 220 14.54 -14.68 9.49
CA THR A 220 14.52 -14.84 10.95
C THR A 220 14.66 -13.52 11.70
N ASP A 221 15.19 -12.48 11.08
CA ASP A 221 15.24 -11.10 11.56
C ASP A 221 13.87 -10.41 11.54
N ARG A 222 12.93 -10.89 10.73
CA ARG A 222 11.55 -10.37 10.64
C ARG A 222 10.55 -11.23 11.42
N TYR A 223 10.77 -12.53 11.46
CA TYR A 223 9.92 -13.49 12.16
C TYR A 223 10.75 -14.62 12.75
N ASP A 224 10.84 -14.65 14.07
CA ASP A 224 11.61 -15.63 14.84
C ASP A 224 10.75 -16.76 15.42
N GLY A 225 9.43 -16.75 15.17
CA GLY A 225 8.48 -17.73 15.73
C GLY A 225 8.23 -17.59 17.24
N SER A 226 8.69 -16.49 17.88
CA SER A 226 8.51 -16.29 19.31
C SER A 226 7.03 -16.26 19.69
N PRO A 227 6.63 -16.85 20.84
CA PRO A 227 5.22 -16.95 21.26
C PRO A 227 4.53 -15.59 21.42
N ASN A 228 5.28 -14.54 21.66
CA ASN A 228 4.76 -13.19 21.87
C ASN A 228 4.83 -12.29 20.64
N TYR A 229 5.19 -12.83 19.46
CA TYR A 229 5.33 -12.07 18.23
C TYR A 229 4.09 -11.22 17.89
N PHE A 230 2.89 -11.74 18.07
CA PHE A 230 1.63 -11.05 17.79
C PHE A 230 0.99 -10.40 19.03
N SER A 231 1.46 -10.67 20.24
CA SER A 231 0.90 -10.09 21.47
C SER A 231 1.71 -8.90 22.01
N LYS A 232 2.94 -8.74 21.55
CA LYS A 232 3.80 -7.62 21.96
C LYS A 232 3.33 -6.33 21.29
N SER A 233 3.18 -5.28 22.10
CA SER A 233 2.95 -3.91 21.65
C SER A 233 3.77 -2.96 22.50
N GLU A 234 4.38 -1.96 21.87
CA GLU A 234 5.28 -1.00 22.53
C GLU A 234 5.10 0.39 21.89
N ARG A 235 4.83 1.42 22.72
CA ARG A 235 4.86 2.81 22.26
C ARG A 235 6.32 3.23 22.06
N THR A 236 6.75 3.38 20.80
CA THR A 236 8.13 3.76 20.44
C THR A 236 8.32 5.27 20.34
N GLN A 237 7.28 5.98 19.91
CA GLN A 237 7.26 7.44 19.82
C GLN A 237 5.84 7.95 20.11
N LYS A 238 5.67 9.28 20.24
CA LYS A 238 4.38 9.90 20.59
C LYS A 238 3.18 9.35 19.80
N ARG A 239 3.35 9.06 18.50
CA ARG A 239 2.28 8.58 17.59
C ARG A 239 2.61 7.24 16.92
N TRP A 240 3.55 6.48 17.48
CA TRP A 240 4.01 5.22 16.90
C TRP A 240 3.96 4.09 17.90
N ASP A 241 3.28 3.03 17.55
CA ASP A 241 3.36 1.74 18.24
C ASP A 241 4.06 0.71 17.36
N LYS A 242 4.94 -0.07 17.96
CA LYS A 242 5.51 -1.27 17.35
C LYS A 242 4.67 -2.46 17.79
N THR A 243 3.97 -3.07 16.85
CA THR A 243 3.09 -4.23 17.08
C THR A 243 2.86 -5.01 15.80
N ASN A 244 2.49 -6.28 15.90
CA ASN A 244 2.22 -7.12 14.73
C ASN A 244 0.74 -7.53 14.60
N PHE A 245 -0.08 -7.18 15.60
CA PHE A 245 -1.51 -7.42 15.60
C PHE A 245 -2.24 -6.37 16.45
N VAL A 246 -3.24 -5.73 15.87
CA VAL A 246 -4.18 -4.86 16.57
C VAL A 246 -5.57 -5.47 16.46
N ARG A 247 -6.20 -5.76 17.59
CA ARG A 247 -7.48 -6.48 17.64
C ARG A 247 -8.62 -5.74 16.94
N ASP A 248 -8.69 -4.43 17.12
CA ASP A 248 -9.69 -3.57 16.46
C ASP A 248 -9.12 -2.14 16.33
N ILE A 249 -8.67 -1.77 15.12
CA ILE A 249 -8.13 -0.44 14.90
C ILE A 249 -9.19 0.66 14.96
N ARG A 250 -10.48 0.33 14.82
CA ARG A 250 -11.57 1.31 14.87
C ARG A 250 -11.67 1.99 16.23
N SER A 251 -11.29 1.26 17.28
CA SER A 251 -11.25 1.74 18.66
C SER A 251 -9.87 2.21 19.14
N SER A 252 -8.84 2.12 18.29
CA SER A 252 -7.50 2.54 18.66
C SER A 252 -7.43 4.05 18.95
N GLU A 253 -6.59 4.39 19.92
CA GLU A 253 -6.26 5.77 20.25
C GLU A 253 -5.65 6.49 19.04
N VAL A 254 -5.99 7.76 18.88
CA VAL A 254 -5.33 8.68 17.95
C VAL A 254 -4.87 9.92 18.72
N ILE A 255 -3.68 10.38 18.41
CA ILE A 255 -3.02 11.49 19.10
C ILE A 255 -3.15 12.78 18.28
N PRO A 256 -3.55 13.92 18.88
CA PRO A 256 -3.71 15.18 18.17
C PRO A 256 -2.51 15.56 17.29
N TRP A 257 -2.80 16.00 16.06
CA TRP A 257 -1.80 16.45 15.09
C TRP A 257 -2.34 17.64 14.27
N GLU A 258 -2.36 18.80 14.91
CA GLU A 258 -2.91 20.04 14.36
C GLU A 258 -2.21 20.53 13.08
N ALA A 259 -0.95 20.16 12.88
CA ALA A 259 -0.20 20.48 11.66
C ALA A 259 -0.83 19.88 10.37
N ARG A 260 -1.73 18.92 10.50
CA ARG A 260 -2.45 18.32 9.35
C ARG A 260 -3.85 18.91 9.14
N GLY A 261 -4.20 19.91 9.94
CA GLY A 261 -5.51 20.58 9.95
C GLY A 261 -6.13 20.58 11.34
N LYS A 262 -7.02 21.53 11.58
CA LYS A 262 -7.64 21.74 12.89
C LYS A 262 -8.38 20.51 13.40
N GLY A 263 -8.03 20.05 14.61
CA GLY A 263 -8.64 18.91 15.28
C GLY A 263 -8.29 17.55 14.67
N ASN A 264 -7.31 17.51 13.76
CA ASN A 264 -6.79 16.25 13.21
C ASN A 264 -6.00 15.47 14.27
N ALA A 265 -6.05 14.15 14.18
CA ALA A 265 -5.29 13.24 15.03
C ALA A 265 -4.83 12.04 14.19
N SER A 266 -3.74 11.41 14.58
CA SER A 266 -3.20 10.24 13.87
C SER A 266 -2.51 9.26 14.81
N MET A 267 -2.37 8.02 14.34
CA MET A 267 -1.61 6.96 14.97
C MET A 267 -0.96 6.11 13.89
N PHE A 268 0.29 5.73 14.07
CA PHE A 268 1.10 4.94 13.15
C PHE A 268 1.51 3.63 13.80
N TRP A 269 1.74 2.60 13.00
CA TRP A 269 2.22 1.30 13.46
C TRP A 269 3.45 0.85 12.67
N ASP A 270 4.47 0.41 13.39
CA ASP A 270 5.58 -0.39 12.85
C ASP A 270 5.20 -1.86 12.99
N MET A 271 5.01 -2.56 11.87
CA MET A 271 4.49 -3.92 11.85
C MET A 271 5.36 -4.85 11.00
N GLY A 272 5.67 -6.03 11.54
CA GLY A 272 6.29 -7.13 10.80
C GLY A 272 7.72 -6.90 10.33
N GLY A 273 8.39 -5.86 10.81
CA GLY A 273 9.67 -5.42 10.25
C GLY A 273 9.53 -4.97 8.79
N ASN A 274 8.33 -4.54 8.39
CA ASN A 274 8.09 -3.99 7.05
C ASN A 274 8.96 -2.76 6.82
N THR A 275 9.48 -2.65 5.61
CA THR A 275 10.34 -1.54 5.21
C THR A 275 9.71 -0.68 4.13
N VAL A 276 8.58 -1.13 3.58
CA VAL A 276 7.82 -0.41 2.57
C VAL A 276 6.43 -0.04 3.11
N LEU A 277 5.67 -1.01 3.63
CA LEU A 277 4.30 -0.75 4.09
C LEU A 277 4.29 -0.07 5.46
N GLU A 278 3.81 1.16 5.52
CA GLU A 278 3.65 1.98 6.71
C GLU A 278 2.16 2.23 6.99
N PRO A 279 1.55 1.45 7.89
CA PRO A 279 0.14 1.63 8.24
C PRO A 279 -0.07 2.75 9.24
N HIS A 280 -1.11 3.56 9.01
CA HIS A 280 -1.52 4.57 9.96
C HIS A 280 -3.03 4.81 9.95
N MET A 281 -3.51 5.43 11.00
CA MET A 281 -4.88 5.91 11.11
C MET A 281 -4.91 7.42 11.25
N SER A 282 -5.87 8.04 10.61
CA SER A 282 -6.16 9.46 10.76
C SER A 282 -7.62 9.68 11.08
N ASP A 283 -7.85 10.72 11.87
CA ASP A 283 -9.15 11.09 12.37
C ASP A 283 -9.32 12.62 12.32
N PHE A 284 -10.45 13.10 11.85
CA PHE A 284 -10.74 14.54 11.78
C PHE A 284 -12.23 14.86 12.05
N PRO A 285 -12.51 15.97 12.73
CA PRO A 285 -13.84 16.23 13.28
C PRO A 285 -14.88 16.55 12.21
N VAL A 286 -16.12 16.52 12.64
CA VAL A 286 -17.26 17.01 11.85
C VAL A 286 -17.01 18.44 11.39
N GLY A 287 -17.29 18.70 10.12
CA GLY A 287 -17.15 20.04 9.55
C GLY A 287 -15.73 20.54 9.46
N SER A 288 -14.76 19.62 9.43
CA SER A 288 -13.36 19.93 9.16
C SER A 288 -12.80 19.14 7.98
N TYR A 289 -11.61 19.49 7.58
CA TYR A 289 -10.87 18.83 6.52
C TYR A 289 -9.37 18.86 6.80
N LYS A 290 -8.61 18.05 6.09
CA LYS A 290 -7.15 18.06 6.16
C LYS A 290 -6.58 19.14 5.23
N LEU A 291 -5.40 19.64 5.54
CA LEU A 291 -4.69 20.51 4.61
C LEU A 291 -4.32 19.75 3.33
N GLY A 292 -4.46 20.43 2.19
CA GLY A 292 -4.07 19.88 0.90
C GLY A 292 -2.57 19.55 0.88
N HIS A 293 -2.21 18.39 0.34
CA HIS A 293 -0.82 17.97 0.30
C HIS A 293 -0.58 16.98 -0.84
N ARG A 294 0.68 16.81 -1.21
CA ARG A 294 1.15 15.73 -2.06
C ARG A 294 2.40 15.08 -1.47
N HIS A 295 2.64 13.85 -1.86
CA HIS A 295 3.78 13.08 -1.38
C HIS A 295 4.29 12.12 -2.46
N PRO A 296 5.62 11.83 -2.48
CA PRO A 296 6.24 10.97 -3.48
C PRO A 296 6.13 9.49 -3.11
N TYR A 297 4.98 9.04 -2.65
CA TYR A 297 4.70 7.65 -2.33
C TYR A 297 3.24 7.31 -2.60
N GLU A 298 2.99 6.04 -2.87
CA GLU A 298 1.66 5.51 -3.06
C GLU A 298 0.92 5.41 -1.71
N ALA A 299 -0.40 5.41 -1.76
CA ALA A 299 -1.26 5.25 -0.60
C ALA A 299 -2.52 4.47 -0.95
N ILE A 300 -2.95 3.58 -0.07
CA ILE A 300 -4.26 2.93 -0.12
C ILE A 300 -4.99 3.27 1.18
N ILE A 301 -6.16 3.88 1.06
CA ILE A 301 -6.92 4.48 2.15
C ILE A 301 -8.28 3.79 2.26
N LEU A 302 -8.57 3.15 3.38
CA LEU A 302 -9.88 2.59 3.73
C LEU A 302 -10.59 3.52 4.71
N THR A 303 -11.76 4.04 4.35
CA THR A 303 -12.60 4.80 5.27
C THR A 303 -13.26 3.86 6.27
N LEU A 304 -12.99 4.06 7.57
CA LEU A 304 -13.55 3.27 8.67
C LEU A 304 -14.87 3.85 9.18
N ASN A 305 -14.99 5.18 9.18
CA ASN A 305 -16.16 5.90 9.65
C ASN A 305 -16.29 7.26 8.98
N GLY A 306 -17.51 7.77 8.87
CA GLY A 306 -17.81 9.07 8.28
C GLY A 306 -18.11 9.00 6.79
N LYS A 307 -18.36 10.16 6.22
CA LYS A 307 -18.58 10.38 4.78
C LYS A 307 -18.04 11.74 4.36
N GLY A 308 -17.66 11.85 3.10
CA GLY A 308 -17.11 13.08 2.59
C GLY A 308 -16.65 12.96 1.15
N PHE A 309 -15.69 13.79 0.80
CA PHE A 309 -15.07 13.71 -0.52
C PHE A 309 -13.57 14.03 -0.45
N THR A 310 -12.86 13.68 -1.51
CA THR A 310 -11.46 14.06 -1.72
C THR A 310 -11.37 14.82 -3.02
N LEU A 311 -10.61 15.91 -3.02
CA LEU A 311 -10.17 16.60 -4.24
C LEU A 311 -8.78 16.10 -4.61
N PHE A 312 -8.55 15.92 -5.91
CA PHE A 312 -7.26 15.56 -6.50
C PHE A 312 -6.90 16.53 -7.61
N ASP A 313 -5.65 16.97 -7.65
CA ASP A 313 -5.12 17.77 -8.74
C ASP A 313 -3.62 17.51 -8.92
N LYS A 314 -3.15 17.54 -10.16
CA LYS A 314 -1.74 17.28 -10.46
C LYS A 314 -0.84 18.44 -10.05
N ASP A 315 -1.27 19.65 -10.29
CA ASP A 315 -0.45 20.85 -10.16
C ASP A 315 -0.80 21.67 -8.93
N HIS A 316 -2.10 21.83 -8.64
CA HIS A 316 -2.60 22.58 -7.49
C HIS A 316 -4.10 22.33 -7.27
N LEU A 317 -4.55 22.42 -6.03
CA LEU A 317 -5.97 22.26 -5.71
C LEU A 317 -6.75 23.56 -5.96
N LYS A 318 -7.75 23.47 -6.85
CA LYS A 318 -8.77 24.51 -7.12
C LYS A 318 -10.13 23.88 -7.21
N ASP A 319 -11.19 24.61 -6.86
CA ASP A 319 -12.56 24.10 -6.95
C ASP A 319 -12.96 23.72 -8.38
N SER A 320 -12.58 24.55 -9.37
CA SER A 320 -13.05 24.41 -10.75
C SER A 320 -12.40 23.26 -11.53
N ASP A 321 -11.17 22.91 -11.19
CA ASP A 321 -10.30 22.06 -12.02
C ASP A 321 -9.97 20.72 -11.34
N SER A 322 -10.13 20.64 -10.03
CA SER A 322 -9.81 19.46 -9.26
C SER A 322 -10.86 18.35 -9.42
N MET A 323 -10.38 17.14 -9.60
CA MET A 323 -11.24 15.96 -9.62
C MET A 323 -11.81 15.69 -8.23
N LYS A 324 -13.14 15.59 -8.11
CA LYS A 324 -13.84 15.25 -6.87
C LYS A 324 -14.20 13.78 -6.84
N LEU A 325 -13.93 13.15 -5.70
CA LEU A 325 -14.29 11.76 -5.44
C LEU A 325 -14.97 11.63 -4.08
N ASP A 326 -16.22 11.19 -4.07
CA ASP A 326 -17.00 10.97 -2.85
C ASP A 326 -16.60 9.67 -2.17
N TRP A 327 -16.63 9.64 -0.83
CA TRP A 327 -16.36 8.45 -0.03
C TRP A 327 -17.26 8.37 1.20
N GLN A 328 -17.42 7.16 1.69
CA GLN A 328 -18.15 6.81 2.91
C GLN A 328 -17.44 5.67 3.66
N ALA A 329 -17.95 5.27 4.82
CA ALA A 329 -17.45 4.07 5.50
C ALA A 329 -17.48 2.86 4.56
N GLY A 330 -16.36 2.14 4.46
CA GLY A 330 -16.14 1.04 3.53
C GLY A 330 -15.45 1.42 2.22
N SER A 331 -15.41 2.71 1.85
CA SER A 331 -14.72 3.14 0.62
C SER A 331 -13.22 2.92 0.71
N VAL A 332 -12.63 2.44 -0.38
CA VAL A 332 -11.17 2.37 -0.57
C VAL A 332 -10.77 3.35 -1.65
N VAL A 333 -9.81 4.20 -1.36
CA VAL A 333 -9.35 5.30 -2.24
C VAL A 333 -7.84 5.25 -2.34
N SER A 334 -7.28 5.56 -3.50
CA SER A 334 -5.84 5.74 -3.69
C SER A 334 -5.60 7.04 -4.47
N PRO A 335 -4.99 8.06 -3.86
CA PRO A 335 -4.55 9.25 -4.58
C PRO A 335 -3.49 8.90 -5.62
N PRO A 336 -3.50 9.51 -6.82
CA PRO A 336 -2.43 9.33 -7.79
C PRO A 336 -1.07 9.77 -7.22
N PHE A 337 -0.01 9.06 -7.61
CA PHE A 337 1.36 9.35 -7.17
C PHE A 337 1.72 10.82 -7.43
N TYR A 338 2.14 11.52 -6.36
CA TYR A 338 2.57 12.92 -6.36
C TYR A 338 1.53 13.93 -6.85
N TRP A 339 0.24 13.60 -6.78
CA TRP A 339 -0.82 14.58 -6.98
C TRP A 339 -1.22 15.21 -5.66
N TYR A 340 -1.54 16.50 -5.68
CA TYR A 340 -2.19 17.14 -4.53
C TYR A 340 -3.52 16.47 -4.26
N HIS A 341 -3.79 16.21 -2.98
CA HIS A 341 -5.06 15.69 -2.53
C HIS A 341 -5.45 16.29 -1.18
N GLN A 342 -6.76 16.39 -0.96
CA GLN A 342 -7.33 16.96 0.24
C GLN A 342 -8.63 16.26 0.61
N HIS A 343 -8.76 15.85 1.89
CA HIS A 343 -9.90 15.08 2.38
C HIS A 343 -10.82 15.94 3.22
N PHE A 344 -12.14 15.90 2.93
CA PHE A 344 -13.17 16.73 3.51
C PHE A 344 -14.24 15.90 4.19
N ASN A 345 -14.51 16.15 5.48
CA ASN A 345 -15.59 15.50 6.22
C ASN A 345 -16.88 16.31 6.09
N THR A 346 -17.83 15.85 5.28
CA THR A 346 -19.16 16.45 5.12
C THR A 346 -20.23 15.73 5.94
N GLY A 347 -19.85 14.66 6.65
CA GLY A 347 -20.75 13.89 7.48
C GLY A 347 -21.06 14.55 8.82
N ASP A 348 -21.88 13.87 9.60
CA ASP A 348 -22.33 14.23 10.95
C ASP A 348 -21.55 13.54 12.07
N THR A 349 -20.58 12.70 11.70
CA THR A 349 -19.67 12.00 12.60
C THR A 349 -18.23 12.33 12.27
N ARG A 350 -17.30 12.08 13.22
CA ARG A 350 -15.86 12.17 12.92
C ARG A 350 -15.52 11.24 11.77
N ALA A 351 -14.76 11.72 10.81
CA ALA A 351 -14.23 10.87 9.77
C ALA A 351 -12.96 10.18 10.28
N ARG A 352 -12.88 8.87 10.07
CA ARG A 352 -11.75 8.04 10.44
C ARG A 352 -11.37 7.16 9.27
N TYR A 353 -10.11 7.17 8.89
CA TYR A 353 -9.59 6.26 7.88
C TYR A 353 -8.32 5.55 8.32
N PHE A 354 -8.17 4.35 7.83
CA PHE A 354 -6.96 3.56 7.85
C PHE A 354 -6.25 3.72 6.50
N ALA A 355 -4.98 4.06 6.52
CA ALA A 355 -4.17 4.18 5.32
C ALA A 355 -2.89 3.36 5.46
N VAL A 356 -2.43 2.83 4.33
CA VAL A 356 -1.10 2.25 4.19
C VAL A 356 -0.37 3.05 3.13
N THR A 357 0.80 3.55 3.49
CA THR A 357 1.69 4.31 2.61
C THR A 357 3.05 3.62 2.52
N GLU A 358 3.93 4.14 1.68
CA GLU A 358 5.30 3.62 1.55
C GLU A 358 6.31 4.33 2.47
N GLY A 359 5.84 5.26 3.32
CA GLY A 359 6.69 6.03 4.21
C GLY A 359 7.86 6.71 3.47
N ASP A 360 9.09 6.45 3.92
CA ASP A 360 10.31 6.98 3.31
C ASP A 360 10.92 6.09 2.21
N PHE A 361 10.26 5.02 1.82
CA PHE A 361 10.79 4.06 0.84
C PHE A 361 11.21 4.70 -0.49
N PRO A 362 10.41 5.58 -1.14
CA PRO A 362 10.83 6.25 -2.36
C PRO A 362 12.08 7.10 -2.18
N LYS A 363 12.26 7.74 -1.02
CA LYS A 363 13.48 8.49 -0.69
C LYS A 363 14.70 7.57 -0.65
N ARG A 364 14.55 6.36 -0.09
CA ARG A 364 15.61 5.34 -0.08
C ARG A 364 15.93 4.81 -1.47
N LEU A 365 15.01 4.88 -2.42
CA LEU A 365 15.22 4.61 -3.84
C LEU A 365 15.87 5.79 -4.60
N GLY A 366 16.16 6.90 -3.91
CA GLY A 366 16.78 8.07 -4.53
C GLY A 366 15.81 8.97 -5.30
N ILE A 367 14.51 8.87 -5.05
CA ILE A 367 13.50 9.78 -5.61
C ILE A 367 13.62 11.13 -4.89
N PRO A 368 14.02 12.22 -5.57
CA PRO A 368 14.35 13.50 -4.94
C PRO A 368 13.11 14.40 -4.75
N LEU A 369 11.96 13.80 -4.47
CA LEU A 369 10.72 14.51 -4.23
C LEU A 369 10.44 14.54 -2.72
N GLU A 370 9.84 15.62 -2.25
CA GLU A 370 9.49 15.80 -0.85
C GLU A 370 7.96 15.86 -0.66
N VAL A 371 7.52 15.71 0.58
CA VAL A 371 6.13 15.98 0.94
C VAL A 371 5.91 17.49 0.90
N GLU A 372 4.90 17.92 0.16
CA GLU A 372 4.49 19.31 0.10
C GLU A 372 3.09 19.49 0.69
N GLN A 373 2.90 20.53 1.47
CA GLN A 373 1.62 20.85 2.09
C GLN A 373 1.22 22.30 1.73
N ILE A 374 -0.06 22.47 1.39
CA ILE A 374 -0.65 23.80 1.17
C ILE A 374 -1.09 24.31 2.55
N GLU A 375 -0.39 25.30 3.06
CA GLU A 375 -0.75 25.91 4.33
C GLU A 375 -2.05 26.72 4.21
N ALA A 376 -2.82 26.83 5.30
CA ALA A 376 -4.14 27.45 5.30
C ALA A 376 -4.20 28.86 4.65
N PRO A 377 -3.18 29.75 4.79
CA PRO A 377 -3.17 31.04 4.10
C PRO A 377 -2.95 30.93 2.57
N GLN A 378 -2.47 29.79 2.08
CA GLN A 378 -2.16 29.52 0.67
C GLN A 378 -3.29 28.74 -0.02
N GLU A 379 -4.26 28.24 0.74
CA GLU A 379 -5.40 27.51 0.20
C GLU A 379 -6.24 28.43 -0.69
N ASP A 380 -6.66 27.92 -1.86
CA ASP A 380 -7.59 28.62 -2.74
C ASP A 380 -8.91 28.88 -1.98
N PRO A 381 -9.38 30.13 -1.88
CA PRO A 381 -10.61 30.47 -1.13
C PRO A 381 -11.86 29.73 -1.61
N ASP A 382 -11.87 29.26 -2.86
CA ASP A 382 -13.00 28.53 -3.43
C ASP A 382 -13.09 27.10 -2.93
N ILE A 383 -11.99 26.52 -2.44
CA ILE A 383 -11.97 25.20 -1.77
C ILE A 383 -12.89 25.23 -0.54
N LYS A 384 -12.75 26.23 0.32
CA LYS A 384 -13.62 26.36 1.50
C LYS A 384 -15.08 26.58 1.11
N LYS A 385 -15.36 27.39 0.09
CA LYS A 385 -16.73 27.61 -0.41
C LYS A 385 -17.33 26.30 -0.96
N HIS A 386 -16.54 25.49 -1.66
CA HIS A 386 -16.93 24.17 -2.14
C HIS A 386 -17.31 23.27 -0.97
N PHE A 387 -16.43 23.16 0.02
CA PHE A 387 -16.69 22.38 1.22
C PHE A 387 -17.99 22.79 1.94
N ASP A 388 -18.20 24.10 2.16
CA ASP A 388 -19.40 24.61 2.82
C ASP A 388 -20.67 24.31 2.00
N ARG A 389 -20.58 24.31 0.66
CA ARG A 389 -21.67 23.93 -0.25
C ARG A 389 -22.02 22.44 -0.13
N GLU A 390 -21.03 21.58 -0.14
CA GLU A 390 -21.21 20.12 -0.04
C GLU A 390 -21.76 19.73 1.36
N ARG A 391 -21.31 20.37 2.42
CA ARG A 391 -21.86 20.17 3.77
C ARG A 391 -23.35 20.53 3.84
N ARG A 392 -23.77 21.66 3.27
CA ARG A 392 -25.20 22.04 3.23
C ARG A 392 -26.04 21.00 2.49
N LYS A 393 -25.56 20.48 1.36
CA LYS A 393 -26.23 19.40 0.63
C LYS A 393 -26.37 18.13 1.50
N ALA A 394 -25.29 17.70 2.15
CA ALA A 394 -25.29 16.53 3.01
C ALA A 394 -26.27 16.64 4.19
N SER A 395 -26.37 17.83 4.80
CA SER A 395 -27.32 18.12 5.88
C SER A 395 -28.78 18.13 5.41
N ALA A 396 -29.05 18.70 4.25
CA ALA A 396 -30.40 18.71 3.67
C ALA A 396 -30.93 17.30 3.39
N HIS A 397 -30.10 16.40 2.89
CA HIS A 397 -30.46 14.99 2.65
C HIS A 397 -30.74 14.22 3.95
N ALA A 398 -30.03 14.51 5.03
CA ALA A 398 -30.23 13.86 6.32
C ALA A 398 -31.60 14.22 6.94
N HIS A 399 -32.12 15.39 6.68
CA HIS A 399 -33.42 15.85 7.18
C HIS A 399 -34.61 15.37 6.36
N SER A 400 -34.38 14.98 5.10
CA SER A 400 -35.44 14.49 4.18
C SER A 400 -35.80 13.00 4.39
N HIS A 401 -35.00 12.25 5.15
CA HIS A 401 -35.27 10.86 5.52
C HIS A 401 -35.16 10.67 7.04
N PRO A 402 -36.21 11.04 7.81
CA PRO A 402 -36.21 10.78 9.24
C PRO A 402 -36.21 9.27 9.49
N HIS A 403 -35.31 8.79 10.37
CA HIS A 403 -35.30 7.41 10.82
C HIS A 403 -36.68 7.02 11.34
N PRO A 404 -37.23 5.85 11.00
CA PRO A 404 -38.46 5.39 11.60
C PRO A 404 -38.23 5.22 13.11
N HIS A 405 -39.03 5.93 13.91
CA HIS A 405 -39.04 5.80 15.35
C HIS A 405 -39.38 4.34 15.73
N PRO A 406 -38.71 3.73 16.69
CA PRO A 406 -39.12 2.42 17.20
C PRO A 406 -40.49 2.55 17.85
N HIS A 407 -41.48 1.87 17.28
CA HIS A 407 -42.83 1.77 17.90
C HIS A 407 -42.70 1.11 19.26
N HIS A 408 -42.88 1.91 20.31
CA HIS A 408 -43.17 1.37 21.64
C HIS A 408 -44.56 0.72 21.62
N THR A 409 -44.60 -0.60 21.56
CA THR A 409 -45.82 -1.36 21.82
C THR A 409 -46.11 -1.35 23.32
N HIS A 410 -47.05 -0.52 23.72
CA HIS A 410 -47.67 -0.65 25.05
C HIS A 410 -48.39 -1.98 25.13
N GLY A 411 -47.85 -2.92 25.89
CA GLY A 411 -48.53 -4.12 26.29
C GLY A 411 -49.63 -3.77 27.28
N THR A 412 -50.88 -3.91 26.86
CA THR A 412 -52.04 -3.93 27.75
C THR A 412 -52.04 -5.23 28.53
N LYS A 413 -51.97 -5.11 29.88
CA LYS A 413 -52.29 -6.21 30.81
C LYS A 413 -53.80 -6.45 30.77
N ALA A 414 -54.18 -7.69 30.59
CA ALA A 414 -55.39 -8.32 31.11
C ALA A 414 -55.07 -9.76 31.52
#